data_c118842cff73681f2393a5e74d8990f0
#
_entry.id   c118842cff73681f2393a5e74d8990f0
#
_cell.length_a   1.000
_cell.length_b   1.000
_cell.length_c   1.000
_cell.angle_alpha   90.00
_cell.angle_beta   90.00
_cell.angle_gamma   90.00
#
_symmetry.space_group_name_H-M   'P 1'
#
loop_
_entity.id
_entity.type
_entity.pdbx_description
1 polymer ?
#
loop_
_entity_poly.entity_id
_entity_poly.type
_entity_poly.pdbx_seq_one_letter_code
_entity_poly.pdbx_strand_id
1 'polypeptide(L)'
;MTAVAAGLVVPLATITFTPSVLARPMPMPLDESQIAEQRIADLLDKRIDNKILGKEVSMVVLDAESGRVIFDRAGSNKQLSASTMKVITAVNTLATFAPQDTFSTRVLAGKRSNQVVLTCGGDPMLTGDDLRAMARQTAQELDKGNTVTLLIDDSRFRGGVRGPGWPKEYVSSVAARVSCLAQLGDYSATPSRNAARVFAKALRKQGIKVRLGGSGTAAAGAKVLAERSHTVAQAVDRMLLESENNIAEVLYRQVALKRGLPATWAGGRRAAQATLQELGLSPDGMRLMDGSGLSRRDRVTARFLAEVIRLSRTNPRFATMYDANAMPRAGMTGTLAAKYGRFNTSPSSCAKGEIRAKTGTLFDTIGLTGIAKGEDGKDKAFAILVNDRPRRFIPLTTRRTVDKLASTITGCW
;
A
#
# COMPACT_ATOMS: atom_id res chain seq x y z
N MET A 1 27.86 99.72 -24.06
CA MET A 1 27.18 98.85 -24.99
C MET A 1 26.52 97.74 -24.17
N THR A 2 25.27 97.94 -23.89
CA THR A 2 24.47 97.11 -22.98
C THR A 2 23.63 96.11 -23.83
N ALA A 3 23.80 94.79 -23.56
CA ALA A 3 23.01 93.79 -24.22
C ALA A 3 21.86 93.34 -23.27
N VAL A 4 20.65 93.46 -23.75
CA VAL A 4 19.41 93.06 -23.08
C VAL A 4 19.14 91.55 -23.39
N ALA A 5 19.06 90.75 -22.36
CA ALA A 5 18.65 89.37 -22.52
C ALA A 5 17.11 89.22 -22.31
N ALA A 6 16.41 88.73 -23.33
CA ALA A 6 15.01 88.49 -23.29
C ALA A 6 14.74 87.03 -22.69
N GLY A 7 14.10 87.00 -21.55
CA GLY A 7 13.71 85.71 -20.92
C GLY A 7 12.41 85.12 -21.56
N LEU A 8 12.49 83.91 -22.03
CA LEU A 8 11.31 83.10 -22.49
C LEU A 8 10.64 82.50 -21.25
N VAL A 9 9.38 82.84 -21.01
CA VAL A 9 8.53 82.20 -20.01
C VAL A 9 7.78 81.07 -20.70
N VAL A 10 8.11 79.80 -20.31
CA VAL A 10 7.37 78.63 -20.78
C VAL A 10 6.26 78.31 -19.73
N PRO A 11 4.99 78.16 -20.09
CA PRO A 11 3.95 77.80 -19.12
C PRO A 11 4.06 76.31 -18.71
N LEU A 12 4.12 76.03 -17.43
CA LEU A 12 4.01 74.70 -16.86
C LEU A 12 2.56 74.20 -17.05
N ALA A 13 2.37 73.15 -17.88
CA ALA A 13 1.11 72.41 -17.94
C ALA A 13 1.02 71.49 -16.74
N THR A 14 0.07 71.69 -15.85
CA THR A 14 -0.29 70.79 -14.76
C THR A 14 -0.99 69.57 -15.30
N ILE A 15 -0.31 68.42 -15.33
CA ILE A 15 -0.91 67.10 -15.64
C ILE A 15 -1.68 66.63 -14.41
N THR A 16 -2.97 66.69 -14.43
CA THR A 16 -3.84 66.05 -13.41
C THR A 16 -3.93 64.54 -13.66
N PHE A 17 -3.26 63.75 -12.83
CA PHE A 17 -3.46 62.30 -12.80
C PHE A 17 -4.82 61.98 -12.16
N THR A 18 -5.77 61.56 -12.95
CA THR A 18 -6.98 60.90 -12.44
C THR A 18 -6.59 59.47 -12.06
N PRO A 19 -6.80 59.01 -10.82
CA PRO A 19 -6.54 57.63 -10.48
C PRO A 19 -7.54 56.72 -11.25
N SER A 20 -7.01 55.93 -12.19
CA SER A 20 -7.77 54.86 -12.81
C SER A 20 -8.15 53.85 -11.73
N VAL A 21 -9.40 53.78 -11.32
CA VAL A 21 -9.95 52.72 -10.49
C VAL A 21 -9.82 51.45 -11.31
N LEU A 22 -8.80 50.65 -11.06
CA LEU A 22 -8.70 49.26 -11.55
C LEU A 22 -9.93 48.54 -11.07
N ALA A 23 -10.89 48.32 -11.96
CA ALA A 23 -12.06 47.46 -11.70
C ALA A 23 -11.53 46.10 -11.24
N ARG A 24 -11.86 45.68 -10.01
CA ARG A 24 -11.58 44.30 -9.57
C ARG A 24 -12.21 43.36 -10.60
N PRO A 25 -11.44 42.40 -11.15
CA PRO A 25 -12.01 41.42 -12.06
C PRO A 25 -13.17 40.71 -11.34
N MET A 26 -14.32 40.70 -11.96
CA MET A 26 -15.45 39.94 -11.45
C MET A 26 -15.04 38.46 -11.39
N PRO A 27 -15.36 37.74 -10.31
CA PRO A 27 -15.08 36.31 -10.23
C PRO A 27 -15.77 35.62 -11.42
N MET A 28 -15.02 34.84 -12.19
CA MET A 28 -15.59 34.03 -13.25
C MET A 28 -16.60 33.04 -12.64
N PRO A 29 -17.73 32.80 -13.28
CA PRO A 29 -18.67 31.78 -12.81
C PRO A 29 -17.95 30.42 -12.72
N LEU A 30 -18.25 29.66 -11.68
CA LEU A 30 -17.71 28.31 -11.49
C LEU A 30 -18.18 27.42 -12.64
N ASP A 31 -17.32 26.56 -13.15
CA ASP A 31 -17.70 25.50 -14.08
C ASP A 31 -18.45 24.37 -13.34
N GLU A 32 -19.11 23.48 -14.08
CA GLU A 32 -19.90 22.37 -13.51
C GLU A 32 -19.09 21.47 -12.58
N SER A 33 -17.81 21.25 -12.90
CA SER A 33 -16.91 20.45 -12.05
C SER A 33 -16.63 21.16 -10.73
N GLN A 34 -16.38 22.47 -10.75
CA GLN A 34 -16.16 23.27 -9.56
C GLN A 34 -17.41 23.35 -8.68
N ILE A 35 -18.61 23.43 -9.28
CA ILE A 35 -19.89 23.37 -8.55
C ILE A 35 -20.05 22.01 -7.85
N ALA A 36 -19.79 20.91 -8.56
CA ALA A 36 -19.84 19.56 -7.98
C ALA A 36 -18.84 19.39 -6.81
N GLU A 37 -17.63 19.91 -6.96
CA GLU A 37 -16.60 19.84 -5.93
C GLU A 37 -16.94 20.69 -4.71
N GLN A 38 -17.49 21.88 -4.88
CA GLN A 38 -17.97 22.71 -3.77
C GLN A 38 -19.07 21.96 -2.99
N ARG A 39 -20.01 21.35 -3.70
CA ARG A 39 -21.07 20.53 -3.07
C ARG A 39 -20.52 19.34 -2.28
N ILE A 40 -19.51 18.64 -2.81
CA ILE A 40 -18.81 17.59 -2.09
C ILE A 40 -18.21 18.14 -0.78
N ALA A 41 -17.49 19.27 -0.85
CA ALA A 41 -16.86 19.90 0.30
C ALA A 41 -17.87 20.27 1.39
N ASP A 42 -18.96 20.95 1.02
CA ASP A 42 -20.02 21.40 1.92
C ASP A 42 -20.72 20.23 2.65
N LEU A 43 -20.93 19.12 1.92
CA LEU A 43 -21.57 17.93 2.48
C LEU A 43 -20.61 17.13 3.36
N LEU A 44 -19.34 17.06 3.01
CA LEU A 44 -18.33 16.43 3.86
C LEU A 44 -18.15 17.20 5.17
N ASP A 45 -18.12 18.53 5.12
CA ASP A 45 -18.01 19.37 6.33
C ASP A 45 -19.16 19.11 7.31
N LYS A 46 -20.39 18.98 6.80
CA LYS A 46 -21.57 18.64 7.63
C LYS A 46 -21.55 17.22 8.21
N ARG A 47 -20.80 16.29 7.63
CA ARG A 47 -20.85 14.85 7.97
C ARG A 47 -19.66 14.36 8.77
N ILE A 48 -18.52 15.05 8.68
CA ILE A 48 -17.25 14.56 9.24
C ILE A 48 -17.24 14.58 10.78
N ASP A 49 -17.95 15.49 11.42
CA ASP A 49 -18.03 15.62 12.88
C ASP A 49 -19.00 14.60 13.53
N ASN A 50 -19.09 13.41 12.94
CA ASN A 50 -19.95 12.35 13.45
C ASN A 50 -19.36 11.70 14.71
N LYS A 51 -20.14 11.66 15.79
CA LYS A 51 -19.75 11.08 17.09
C LYS A 51 -19.25 9.62 17.03
N ILE A 52 -19.61 8.88 15.97
CA ILE A 52 -19.16 7.49 15.74
C ILE A 52 -17.67 7.45 15.34
N LEU A 53 -17.19 8.49 14.68
CA LEU A 53 -15.79 8.60 14.26
C LEU A 53 -14.88 9.01 15.43
N GLY A 54 -15.37 9.80 16.38
CA GLY A 54 -14.57 10.37 17.44
C GLY A 54 -13.96 11.72 17.04
N LYS A 55 -12.90 12.13 17.73
CA LYS A 55 -12.28 13.45 17.54
C LYS A 55 -11.04 13.41 16.63
N GLU A 56 -10.36 12.27 16.56
CA GLU A 56 -9.12 12.09 15.79
C GLU A 56 -9.41 11.63 14.37
N VAL A 57 -10.05 12.50 13.58
CA VAL A 57 -10.44 12.25 12.19
C VAL A 57 -9.64 13.17 11.26
N SER A 58 -9.03 12.59 10.25
CA SER A 58 -8.41 13.33 9.14
C SER A 58 -8.99 12.84 7.82
N MET A 59 -9.31 13.77 6.95
CA MET A 59 -9.78 13.46 5.59
C MET A 59 -9.25 14.49 4.59
N VAL A 60 -8.78 13.99 3.45
CA VAL A 60 -8.40 14.82 2.31
C VAL A 60 -9.04 14.24 1.06
N VAL A 61 -9.57 15.13 0.21
CA VAL A 61 -10.06 14.82 -1.13
C VAL A 61 -9.37 15.75 -2.12
N LEU A 62 -8.78 15.17 -3.15
CA LEU A 62 -8.09 15.88 -4.23
C LEU A 62 -8.78 15.56 -5.55
N ASP A 63 -8.87 16.52 -6.44
CA ASP A 63 -9.06 16.23 -7.86
C ASP A 63 -7.85 15.40 -8.35
N ALA A 64 -8.09 14.25 -8.94
CA ALA A 64 -7.00 13.31 -9.25
C ALA A 64 -6.09 13.82 -10.38
N GLU A 65 -6.62 14.60 -11.31
CA GLU A 65 -5.88 15.14 -12.46
C GLU A 65 -5.05 16.35 -12.05
N SER A 66 -5.70 17.41 -11.58
CA SER A 66 -5.05 18.68 -11.23
C SER A 66 -4.30 18.67 -9.90
N GLY A 67 -4.68 17.79 -8.97
CA GLY A 67 -4.18 17.79 -7.60
C GLY A 67 -4.79 18.88 -6.71
N ARG A 68 -5.77 19.63 -7.21
CA ARG A 68 -6.48 20.66 -6.44
C ARG A 68 -7.18 20.03 -5.24
N VAL A 69 -7.07 20.71 -4.10
CA VAL A 69 -7.72 20.28 -2.86
C VAL A 69 -9.20 20.63 -2.94
N ILE A 70 -10.06 19.61 -2.84
CA ILE A 70 -11.51 19.74 -2.77
C ILE A 70 -11.95 19.83 -1.32
N PHE A 71 -11.38 18.99 -0.45
CA PHE A 71 -11.69 18.98 0.98
C PHE A 71 -10.45 18.64 1.79
N ASP A 72 -10.25 19.33 2.91
CA ASP A 72 -9.19 19.04 3.87
C ASP A 72 -9.66 19.27 5.30
N ARG A 73 -9.78 18.18 6.04
CA ARG A 73 -9.99 18.21 7.49
C ARG A 73 -8.79 17.57 8.17
N ALA A 74 -7.99 18.39 8.85
CA ALA A 74 -6.80 17.93 9.59
C ALA A 74 -5.87 17.03 8.76
N GLY A 75 -5.78 17.26 7.46
CA GLY A 75 -5.08 16.41 6.49
C GLY A 75 -3.59 16.28 6.75
N SER A 76 -2.97 17.23 7.47
CA SER A 76 -1.55 17.22 7.85
C SER A 76 -1.27 16.53 9.20
N ASN A 77 -2.28 16.08 9.92
CA ASN A 77 -2.10 15.39 11.20
C ASN A 77 -1.48 14.00 10.97
N LYS A 78 -0.42 13.71 11.74
CA LYS A 78 0.32 12.44 11.66
C LYS A 78 -0.39 11.36 12.48
N GLN A 79 -0.98 10.40 11.79
CA GLN A 79 -1.83 9.36 12.36
C GLN A 79 -1.35 7.95 12.02
N LEU A 80 -1.91 6.95 12.69
CA LEU A 80 -1.77 5.54 12.31
C LEU A 80 -2.56 5.30 11.02
N SER A 81 -1.91 4.67 10.06
CA SER A 81 -2.51 4.33 8.78
C SER A 81 -3.27 3.01 8.80
N ALA A 82 -2.95 2.13 9.74
CA ALA A 82 -3.33 0.73 9.62
C ALA A 82 -2.98 0.22 8.19
N SER A 83 -3.73 -0.74 7.66
CA SER A 83 -3.43 -1.35 6.35
C SER A 83 -3.58 -0.42 5.14
N THR A 84 -3.93 0.87 5.30
CA THR A 84 -3.79 1.84 4.19
C THR A 84 -2.31 2.09 3.84
N MET A 85 -1.37 1.77 4.75
CA MET A 85 0.07 1.71 4.47
C MET A 85 0.41 0.89 3.21
N LYS A 86 -0.37 -0.16 2.94
CA LYS A 86 -0.13 -1.06 1.79
C LYS A 86 -0.24 -0.37 0.43
N VAL A 87 -0.90 0.79 0.35
CA VAL A 87 -0.88 1.63 -0.87
C VAL A 87 0.53 2.16 -1.10
N ILE A 88 1.18 2.65 -0.04
CA ILE A 88 2.58 3.11 -0.11
C ILE A 88 3.49 1.93 -0.49
N THR A 89 3.29 0.76 0.11
CA THR A 89 4.06 -0.46 -0.21
C THR A 89 3.86 -0.89 -1.66
N ALA A 90 2.64 -0.83 -2.19
CA ALA A 90 2.34 -1.15 -3.60
C ALA A 90 3.06 -0.18 -4.55
N VAL A 91 2.97 1.13 -4.30
CA VAL A 91 3.66 2.15 -5.10
C VAL A 91 5.17 1.94 -5.05
N ASN A 92 5.77 1.74 -3.88
CA ASN A 92 7.19 1.46 -3.76
C ASN A 92 7.61 0.18 -4.51
N THR A 93 6.79 -0.87 -4.45
CA THR A 93 7.06 -2.14 -5.14
C THR A 93 7.03 -1.95 -6.66
N LEU A 94 5.97 -1.37 -7.20
CA LEU A 94 5.80 -1.14 -8.63
C LEU A 94 6.75 -0.05 -9.18
N ALA A 95 7.24 0.85 -8.33
CA ALA A 95 8.32 1.77 -8.67
C ALA A 95 9.70 1.09 -8.74
N THR A 96 9.87 -0.06 -8.10
CA THR A 96 11.15 -0.77 -8.00
C THR A 96 11.24 -1.96 -8.95
N PHE A 97 10.12 -2.63 -9.20
CA PHE A 97 9.99 -3.81 -10.04
C PHE A 97 8.98 -3.58 -11.15
N ALA A 98 9.19 -4.25 -12.29
CA ALA A 98 8.15 -4.36 -13.30
C ALA A 98 7.05 -5.34 -12.82
N PRO A 99 5.78 -5.15 -13.23
CA PRO A 99 4.68 -6.04 -12.83
C PRO A 99 4.93 -7.53 -13.17
N GLN A 100 5.64 -7.81 -14.26
CA GLN A 100 5.99 -9.14 -14.74
C GLN A 100 7.25 -9.73 -14.09
N ASP A 101 8.05 -8.95 -13.35
CA ASP A 101 9.18 -9.50 -12.58
C ASP A 101 8.65 -10.57 -11.62
N THR A 102 9.49 -11.57 -11.30
CA THR A 102 9.09 -12.71 -10.48
C THR A 102 9.95 -12.86 -9.23
N PHE A 103 9.32 -13.39 -8.20
CA PHE A 103 10.00 -13.91 -7.02
C PHE A 103 9.93 -15.45 -7.05
N SER A 104 11.06 -16.12 -6.83
CA SER A 104 11.15 -17.57 -6.99
C SER A 104 11.43 -18.26 -5.66
N THR A 105 10.87 -19.46 -5.50
CA THR A 105 11.31 -20.46 -4.52
C THR A 105 11.93 -21.61 -5.28
N ARG A 106 13.12 -22.08 -4.85
CA ARG A 106 13.88 -23.12 -5.55
C ARG A 106 14.23 -24.27 -4.64
N VAL A 107 14.37 -25.46 -5.23
CA VAL A 107 15.05 -26.60 -4.63
C VAL A 107 16.36 -26.79 -5.38
N LEU A 108 17.45 -26.72 -4.66
CA LEU A 108 18.80 -26.85 -5.19
C LEU A 108 19.43 -28.15 -4.73
N ALA A 109 20.33 -28.72 -5.53
CA ALA A 109 21.23 -29.78 -5.08
C ALA A 109 22.09 -29.25 -3.91
N GLY A 110 22.25 -30.04 -2.87
CA GLY A 110 23.08 -29.67 -1.73
C GLY A 110 24.59 -29.83 -2.01
N LYS A 111 25.41 -29.46 -1.03
CA LYS A 111 26.88 -29.63 -1.10
C LYS A 111 27.32 -31.10 -1.11
N ARG A 112 26.47 -32.01 -0.62
CA ARG A 112 26.67 -33.47 -0.63
C ARG A 112 25.59 -34.09 -1.52
N SER A 113 25.89 -35.21 -2.18
CA SER A 113 24.98 -35.91 -3.09
C SER A 113 23.63 -36.29 -2.47
N ASN A 114 23.62 -36.53 -1.16
CA ASN A 114 22.39 -36.85 -0.40
C ASN A 114 21.74 -35.64 0.26
N GLN A 115 21.99 -34.43 -0.21
CA GLN A 115 21.40 -33.21 0.32
C GLN A 115 20.59 -32.45 -0.76
N VAL A 116 19.49 -31.87 -0.34
CA VAL A 116 18.74 -30.87 -1.13
C VAL A 116 18.48 -29.64 -0.23
N VAL A 117 18.46 -28.48 -0.86
CA VAL A 117 18.27 -27.22 -0.16
C VAL A 117 16.99 -26.55 -0.70
N LEU A 118 16.00 -26.38 0.16
CA LEU A 118 14.85 -25.53 -0.14
C LEU A 118 15.26 -24.08 0.18
N THR A 119 15.42 -23.27 -0.87
CA THR A 119 15.91 -21.89 -0.76
C THR A 119 14.87 -20.90 -1.17
N CYS A 120 14.84 -19.75 -0.52
CA CYS A 120 13.89 -18.68 -0.78
C CYS A 120 14.46 -17.61 -1.70
N GLY A 121 13.61 -17.16 -2.66
CA GLY A 121 13.80 -15.90 -3.37
C GLY A 121 12.95 -14.76 -2.77
N GLY A 122 12.19 -15.04 -1.72
CA GLY A 122 11.23 -14.09 -1.14
C GLY A 122 9.96 -14.01 -1.95
N ASP A 123 9.44 -15.15 -2.38
CA ASP A 123 8.14 -15.29 -3.01
C ASP A 123 7.03 -15.30 -1.94
N PRO A 124 6.21 -14.23 -1.82
CA PRO A 124 5.18 -14.15 -0.80
C PRO A 124 3.91 -14.93 -1.17
N MET A 125 3.85 -15.45 -2.40
CA MET A 125 2.67 -16.12 -2.94
C MET A 125 2.78 -17.65 -2.91
N LEU A 126 3.91 -18.21 -2.43
CA LEU A 126 4.17 -19.63 -2.35
C LEU A 126 3.05 -20.39 -1.63
N THR A 127 2.45 -21.39 -2.28
CA THR A 127 1.37 -22.19 -1.71
C THR A 127 1.83 -23.59 -1.31
N GLY A 128 1.00 -24.31 -0.55
CA GLY A 128 1.24 -25.73 -0.28
C GLY A 128 1.17 -26.60 -1.53
N ASP A 129 0.38 -26.20 -2.56
CA ASP A 129 0.32 -26.89 -3.85
C ASP A 129 1.61 -26.70 -4.65
N ASP A 130 2.21 -25.52 -4.62
CA ASP A 130 3.52 -25.28 -5.23
C ASP A 130 4.57 -26.17 -4.62
N LEU A 131 4.64 -26.22 -3.28
CA LEU A 131 5.58 -27.08 -2.57
C LEU A 131 5.37 -28.58 -2.92
N ARG A 132 4.13 -29.02 -3.08
CA ARG A 132 3.81 -30.39 -3.53
C ARG A 132 4.25 -30.63 -4.97
N ALA A 133 4.05 -29.66 -5.85
CA ALA A 133 4.49 -29.74 -7.23
C ALA A 133 6.02 -29.76 -7.34
N MET A 134 6.71 -28.88 -6.59
CA MET A 134 8.17 -28.89 -6.51
C MET A 134 8.73 -30.20 -5.97
N ALA A 135 8.06 -30.83 -4.99
CA ALA A 135 8.46 -32.12 -4.46
C ALA A 135 8.35 -33.24 -5.53
N ARG A 136 7.29 -33.25 -6.34
CA ARG A 136 7.16 -34.19 -7.46
C ARG A 136 8.29 -34.02 -8.48
N GLN A 137 8.60 -32.78 -8.86
CA GLN A 137 9.66 -32.45 -9.79
C GLN A 137 11.04 -32.85 -9.22
N THR A 138 11.31 -32.52 -7.95
CA THR A 138 12.56 -32.90 -7.28
C THR A 138 12.73 -34.41 -7.20
N ALA A 139 11.65 -35.17 -6.98
CA ALA A 139 11.73 -36.64 -6.89
C ALA A 139 12.16 -37.31 -8.20
N GLN A 140 11.97 -36.67 -9.35
CA GLN A 140 12.44 -37.18 -10.66
C GLN A 140 13.96 -37.10 -10.79
N GLU A 141 14.59 -36.24 -10.01
CA GLU A 141 16.03 -36.00 -10.01
C GLU A 141 16.78 -36.73 -8.89
N LEU A 142 16.08 -37.55 -8.12
CA LEU A 142 16.62 -38.25 -6.95
C LEU A 142 16.41 -39.76 -7.06
N ASP A 143 17.41 -40.51 -6.61
CA ASP A 143 17.33 -41.97 -6.54
C ASP A 143 16.34 -42.41 -5.45
N LYS A 144 15.39 -43.26 -5.83
CA LYS A 144 14.42 -43.85 -4.91
C LYS A 144 15.14 -44.80 -3.94
N GLY A 145 14.72 -44.78 -2.69
CA GLY A 145 15.29 -45.61 -1.63
C GLY A 145 16.41 -44.95 -0.84
N ASN A 146 17.10 -43.95 -1.39
CA ASN A 146 18.11 -43.19 -0.68
C ASN A 146 17.51 -42.23 0.33
N THR A 147 18.24 -41.96 1.41
CA THR A 147 17.87 -40.96 2.42
C THR A 147 18.46 -39.61 2.04
N VAL A 148 17.59 -38.64 1.78
CA VAL A 148 17.97 -37.26 1.47
C VAL A 148 17.81 -36.37 2.70
N THR A 149 18.80 -35.54 2.97
CA THR A 149 18.75 -34.50 4.00
C THR A 149 18.23 -33.20 3.37
N LEU A 150 17.07 -32.74 3.82
CA LEU A 150 16.49 -31.44 3.41
C LEU A 150 17.02 -30.34 4.31
N LEU A 151 17.75 -29.41 3.74
CA LEU A 151 18.19 -28.17 4.37
C LEU A 151 17.26 -27.03 4.00
N ILE A 152 17.23 -25.98 4.83
CA ILE A 152 16.42 -24.78 4.64
C ILE A 152 17.38 -23.58 4.54
N ASP A 153 17.29 -22.85 3.44
CA ASP A 153 17.97 -21.57 3.30
C ASP A 153 16.94 -20.44 3.32
N ASP A 154 16.77 -19.82 4.48
CA ASP A 154 15.94 -18.63 4.67
C ASP A 154 16.80 -17.39 5.06
N SER A 155 18.07 -17.41 4.71
CA SER A 155 19.06 -16.39 5.09
C SER A 155 18.88 -15.05 4.37
N ARG A 156 18.07 -15.00 3.30
CA ARG A 156 17.87 -13.80 2.48
C ARG A 156 17.30 -12.62 3.27
N PHE A 157 16.41 -12.86 4.23
CA PHE A 157 15.84 -11.83 5.09
C PHE A 157 16.49 -11.85 6.47
N ARG A 158 16.80 -10.67 6.96
CA ARG A 158 17.39 -10.46 8.28
C ARG A 158 16.48 -9.57 9.13
N GLY A 159 16.64 -9.63 10.44
CA GLY A 159 15.88 -8.83 11.38
C GLY A 159 15.15 -9.68 12.42
N GLY A 160 14.48 -9.02 13.35
CA GLY A 160 13.79 -9.69 14.46
C GLY A 160 12.58 -10.52 14.03
N VAL A 161 12.03 -11.25 14.98
CA VAL A 161 10.82 -12.08 14.78
C VAL A 161 9.59 -11.23 14.50
N ARG A 162 9.57 -10.01 15.03
CA ARG A 162 8.41 -9.12 15.08
C ARG A 162 8.76 -7.73 14.56
N GLY A 163 7.86 -7.11 13.81
CA GLY A 163 8.02 -5.76 13.29
C GLY A 163 8.16 -4.70 14.39
N PRO A 164 8.85 -3.57 14.11
CA PRO A 164 9.03 -2.49 15.06
C PRO A 164 7.68 -1.92 15.49
N GLY A 165 7.36 -1.96 16.78
CA GLY A 165 6.10 -1.47 17.31
C GLY A 165 4.89 -2.40 17.13
N TRP A 166 5.09 -3.64 16.67
CA TRP A 166 4.03 -4.63 16.68
C TRP A 166 3.75 -5.13 18.10
N PRO A 167 2.51 -5.18 18.55
CA PRO A 167 2.10 -5.92 19.74
C PRO A 167 2.55 -7.39 19.67
N LYS A 168 2.81 -7.99 20.83
CA LYS A 168 3.30 -9.38 20.89
C LYS A 168 2.35 -10.39 20.26
N GLU A 169 1.06 -10.17 20.46
CA GLU A 169 -0.04 -11.00 20.00
C GLU A 169 -0.27 -10.97 18.47
N TYR A 170 0.37 -10.05 17.74
CA TYR A 170 0.22 -9.96 16.29
C TYR A 170 0.90 -11.13 15.57
N VAL A 171 2.04 -11.60 16.08
CA VAL A 171 2.64 -12.82 15.54
C VAL A 171 1.80 -14.02 15.94
N SER A 172 1.44 -14.82 14.96
CA SER A 172 0.53 -15.97 15.01
C SER A 172 -0.97 -15.63 15.03
N SER A 173 -1.35 -14.33 15.01
CA SER A 173 -2.77 -13.94 14.88
C SER A 173 -3.06 -13.20 13.57
N VAL A 174 -2.29 -12.16 13.24
CA VAL A 174 -2.51 -11.32 12.05
C VAL A 174 -1.28 -11.24 11.13
N ALA A 175 -0.13 -11.71 11.59
CA ALA A 175 1.11 -11.79 10.81
C ALA A 175 1.95 -12.99 11.25
N ALA A 176 2.78 -13.52 10.35
CA ALA A 176 3.84 -14.47 10.67
C ALA A 176 5.08 -13.77 11.22
N ARG A 177 6.03 -14.54 11.73
CA ARG A 177 7.43 -14.13 11.69
C ARG A 177 7.79 -13.86 10.23
N VAL A 178 8.28 -12.65 9.91
CA VAL A 178 8.63 -12.32 8.53
C VAL A 178 9.82 -13.15 8.07
N SER A 179 9.60 -13.97 7.07
CA SER A 179 10.57 -14.89 6.47
C SER A 179 10.50 -14.79 4.95
N CYS A 180 11.61 -15.03 4.27
CA CYS A 180 11.61 -15.12 2.82
C CYS A 180 11.09 -16.46 2.31
N LEU A 181 10.92 -17.46 3.17
CA LEU A 181 10.32 -18.75 2.88
C LEU A 181 9.12 -18.96 3.79
N ALA A 182 7.93 -18.71 3.27
CA ALA A 182 6.68 -18.89 3.98
C ALA A 182 5.59 -19.29 2.98
N GLN A 183 4.65 -20.12 3.41
CA GLN A 183 3.45 -20.38 2.62
C GLN A 183 2.45 -19.24 2.80
N LEU A 184 1.74 -18.91 1.74
CA LEU A 184 0.59 -18.00 1.80
C LEU A 184 -0.42 -18.51 2.84
N GLY A 185 -0.83 -17.64 3.77
CA GLY A 185 -1.74 -17.99 4.87
C GLY A 185 -1.08 -18.66 6.08
N ASP A 186 0.24 -18.86 6.10
CA ASP A 186 0.95 -19.30 7.31
C ASP A 186 1.31 -18.11 8.21
N TYR A 187 0.59 -17.95 9.30
CA TYR A 187 0.83 -16.88 10.29
C TYR A 187 1.68 -17.33 11.47
N SER A 188 2.34 -18.49 11.38
CA SER A 188 3.13 -19.08 12.48
C SER A 188 4.42 -18.31 12.79
N ALA A 189 5.02 -18.64 13.91
CA ALA A 189 6.36 -18.17 14.30
C ALA A 189 7.50 -18.91 13.58
N THR A 190 7.21 -19.98 12.83
CA THR A 190 8.21 -20.84 12.15
C THR A 190 7.83 -21.16 10.70
N PRO A 191 7.54 -20.15 9.86
CA PRO A 191 6.97 -20.38 8.52
C PRO A 191 7.93 -21.17 7.61
N SER A 192 9.24 -20.92 7.66
CA SER A 192 10.23 -21.66 6.84
C SER A 192 10.23 -23.15 7.18
N ARG A 193 10.16 -23.47 8.48
CA ARG A 193 10.11 -24.89 8.93
C ARG A 193 8.80 -25.55 8.50
N ASN A 194 7.68 -24.83 8.53
CA ASN A 194 6.39 -25.35 8.07
C ASN A 194 6.40 -25.63 6.58
N ALA A 195 6.93 -24.71 5.76
CA ALA A 195 7.12 -24.92 4.33
C ALA A 195 7.99 -26.16 4.04
N ALA A 196 9.10 -26.32 4.76
CA ALA A 196 9.98 -27.48 4.63
C ALA A 196 9.28 -28.78 5.05
N ARG A 197 8.43 -28.78 6.09
CA ARG A 197 7.64 -29.96 6.50
C ARG A 197 6.63 -30.37 5.41
N VAL A 198 5.95 -29.41 4.78
CA VAL A 198 5.02 -29.70 3.68
C VAL A 198 5.77 -30.28 2.50
N PHE A 199 6.89 -29.69 2.09
CA PHE A 199 7.74 -30.19 1.03
C PHE A 199 8.28 -31.60 1.35
N ALA A 200 8.85 -31.83 2.54
CA ALA A 200 9.36 -33.14 2.96
C ALA A 200 8.28 -34.21 2.98
N LYS A 201 7.07 -33.88 3.47
CA LYS A 201 5.92 -34.82 3.45
C LYS A 201 5.55 -35.19 2.03
N ALA A 202 5.54 -34.22 1.11
CA ALA A 202 5.23 -34.45 -0.30
C ALA A 202 6.32 -35.29 -0.99
N LEU A 203 7.60 -35.03 -0.69
CA LEU A 203 8.72 -35.79 -1.25
C LEU A 203 8.74 -37.24 -0.77
N ARG A 204 8.36 -37.50 0.51
CA ARG A 204 8.18 -38.87 1.03
C ARG A 204 7.07 -39.63 0.29
N LYS A 205 5.98 -38.94 -0.10
CA LYS A 205 4.91 -39.56 -0.92
C LYS A 205 5.38 -39.98 -2.32
N GLN A 206 6.51 -39.46 -2.79
CA GLN A 206 7.17 -39.86 -4.05
C GLN A 206 8.15 -41.02 -3.86
N GLY A 207 8.25 -41.62 -2.67
CA GLY A 207 9.15 -42.74 -2.37
C GLY A 207 10.56 -42.33 -1.92
N ILE A 208 10.83 -41.03 -1.70
CA ILE A 208 12.12 -40.56 -1.20
C ILE A 208 12.13 -40.53 0.32
N LYS A 209 13.11 -41.15 0.96
CA LYS A 209 13.33 -41.03 2.41
C LYS A 209 13.90 -39.65 2.74
N VAL A 210 13.23 -38.87 3.60
CA VAL A 210 13.65 -37.48 3.90
C VAL A 210 13.91 -37.27 5.38
N ARG A 211 15.09 -36.76 5.69
CA ARG A 211 15.46 -36.23 7.03
C ARG A 211 15.51 -34.70 6.96
N LEU A 212 14.89 -34.02 7.92
CA LEU A 212 15.02 -32.56 8.06
C LEU A 212 16.37 -32.24 8.73
N GLY A 213 17.21 -31.48 8.01
CA GLY A 213 18.58 -31.19 8.40
C GLY A 213 18.81 -29.80 9.00
N GLY A 214 17.78 -28.99 9.18
CA GLY A 214 17.95 -27.63 9.71
C GLY A 214 18.37 -26.61 8.65
N SER A 215 19.02 -25.51 9.08
CA SER A 215 19.48 -24.44 8.18
C SER A 215 20.74 -24.85 7.41
N GLY A 216 20.82 -24.43 6.15
CA GLY A 216 21.98 -24.64 5.31
C GLY A 216 21.81 -24.08 3.91
N THR A 217 22.94 -23.76 3.24
CA THR A 217 22.97 -23.17 1.90
C THR A 217 23.51 -24.17 0.87
N ALA A 218 23.07 -24.03 -0.38
CA ALA A 218 23.68 -24.74 -1.51
C ALA A 218 25.05 -24.12 -1.89
N ALA A 219 25.80 -24.81 -2.74
CA ALA A 219 26.97 -24.20 -3.37
C ALA A 219 26.55 -23.17 -4.43
N ALA A 220 27.46 -22.27 -4.76
CA ALA A 220 27.26 -21.37 -5.90
C ALA A 220 27.14 -22.22 -7.19
N GLY A 221 26.18 -21.91 -8.06
CA GLY A 221 25.94 -22.66 -9.30
C GLY A 221 25.32 -24.05 -9.11
N ALA A 222 24.81 -24.40 -7.89
CA ALA A 222 24.18 -25.68 -7.65
C ALA A 222 23.01 -25.93 -8.63
N LYS A 223 22.86 -27.19 -9.08
CA LYS A 223 21.76 -27.59 -9.97
C LYS A 223 20.40 -27.27 -9.34
N VAL A 224 19.53 -26.62 -10.14
CA VAL A 224 18.13 -26.41 -9.78
C VAL A 224 17.35 -27.68 -10.04
N LEU A 225 16.75 -28.25 -9.02
CA LEU A 225 15.96 -29.49 -9.08
C LEU A 225 14.47 -29.17 -9.26
N ALA A 226 14.00 -28.06 -8.75
CA ALA A 226 12.64 -27.54 -8.93
C ALA A 226 12.58 -26.06 -8.67
N GLU A 227 11.65 -25.38 -9.34
CA GLU A 227 11.39 -23.96 -9.15
C GLU A 227 9.89 -23.65 -9.26
N ARG A 228 9.45 -22.68 -8.47
CA ARG A 228 8.14 -22.00 -8.60
C ARG A 228 8.38 -20.51 -8.43
N SER A 229 7.62 -19.72 -9.20
CA SER A 229 7.69 -18.28 -9.14
C SER A 229 6.31 -17.65 -9.34
N HIS A 230 6.12 -16.49 -8.70
CA HIS A 230 4.94 -15.67 -8.86
C HIS A 230 5.36 -14.26 -9.24
N THR A 231 4.50 -13.55 -10.00
CA THR A 231 4.81 -12.21 -10.47
C THR A 231 4.61 -11.16 -9.37
N VAL A 232 5.27 -10.03 -9.53
CA VAL A 232 5.07 -8.85 -8.69
C VAL A 232 3.62 -8.39 -8.74
N ALA A 233 3.00 -8.39 -9.92
CA ALA A 233 1.58 -8.05 -10.08
C ALA A 233 0.69 -8.92 -9.20
N GLN A 234 0.83 -10.26 -9.26
CA GLN A 234 0.06 -11.19 -8.43
C GLN A 234 0.21 -10.92 -6.93
N ALA A 235 1.43 -10.59 -6.49
CA ALA A 235 1.69 -10.28 -5.08
C ALA A 235 1.05 -8.95 -4.66
N VAL A 236 1.14 -7.91 -5.51
CA VAL A 236 0.52 -6.60 -5.24
C VAL A 236 -1.01 -6.71 -5.22
N ASP A 237 -1.60 -7.40 -6.18
CA ASP A 237 -3.04 -7.63 -6.28
C ASP A 237 -3.57 -8.31 -5.01
N ARG A 238 -2.97 -9.42 -4.63
CA ARG A 238 -3.37 -10.16 -3.42
C ARG A 238 -3.21 -9.34 -2.15
N MET A 239 -2.09 -8.60 -2.04
CA MET A 239 -1.84 -7.71 -0.91
C MET A 239 -2.91 -6.63 -0.77
N LEU A 240 -3.33 -6.02 -1.88
CA LEU A 240 -4.33 -4.96 -1.87
C LEU A 240 -5.74 -5.52 -1.65
N LEU A 241 -6.11 -6.57 -2.39
CA LEU A 241 -7.46 -7.16 -2.38
C LEU A 241 -7.83 -7.75 -1.03
N GLU A 242 -6.96 -8.62 -0.49
CA GLU A 242 -7.20 -9.37 0.75
C GLU A 242 -6.55 -8.71 1.98
N SER A 243 -5.78 -7.62 1.76
CA SER A 243 -5.05 -6.94 2.82
C SER A 243 -3.97 -7.80 3.50
N GLU A 244 -3.32 -8.69 2.76
CA GLU A 244 -2.34 -9.63 3.30
C GLU A 244 -1.12 -8.94 3.90
N ASN A 245 -0.89 -9.17 5.20
CA ASN A 245 0.18 -8.51 5.94
C ASN A 245 1.55 -9.11 5.60
N ASN A 246 1.63 -10.44 5.49
CA ASN A 246 2.89 -11.13 5.20
C ASN A 246 3.43 -10.76 3.82
N ILE A 247 2.54 -10.63 2.82
CA ILE A 247 2.94 -10.17 1.47
C ILE A 247 3.54 -8.77 1.56
N ALA A 248 2.86 -7.84 2.27
CA ALA A 248 3.35 -6.47 2.41
C ALA A 248 4.75 -6.40 3.06
N GLU A 249 5.00 -7.21 4.08
CA GLU A 249 6.30 -7.26 4.76
C GLU A 249 7.40 -7.87 3.88
N VAL A 250 7.07 -8.87 3.07
CA VAL A 250 8.01 -9.45 2.11
C VAL A 250 8.35 -8.44 1.02
N LEU A 251 7.34 -7.81 0.40
CA LEU A 251 7.55 -6.79 -0.64
C LEU A 251 8.37 -5.60 -0.12
N TYR A 252 8.10 -5.14 1.09
CA TYR A 252 8.87 -4.08 1.74
C TYR A 252 10.37 -4.41 1.86
N ARG A 253 10.72 -5.69 2.11
CA ARG A 253 12.11 -6.16 2.14
C ARG A 253 12.70 -6.40 0.77
N GLN A 254 11.90 -6.87 -0.19
CA GLN A 254 12.33 -7.05 -1.57
C GLN A 254 12.71 -5.71 -2.21
N VAL A 255 11.94 -4.65 -1.94
CA VAL A 255 12.29 -3.27 -2.36
C VAL A 255 13.66 -2.87 -1.79
N ALA A 256 13.92 -3.14 -0.51
CA ALA A 256 15.23 -2.86 0.09
C ALA A 256 16.36 -3.60 -0.64
N LEU A 257 16.20 -4.90 -0.87
CA LEU A 257 17.21 -5.72 -1.55
C LEU A 257 17.49 -5.24 -2.97
N LYS A 258 16.46 -4.94 -3.75
CA LYS A 258 16.60 -4.45 -5.13
C LYS A 258 17.37 -3.12 -5.18
N ARG A 259 17.27 -2.32 -4.12
CA ARG A 259 18.00 -1.04 -3.95
C ARG A 259 19.35 -1.19 -3.25
N GLY A 260 19.87 -2.40 -3.12
CA GLY A 260 21.18 -2.66 -2.50
C GLY A 260 21.21 -2.46 -0.97
N LEU A 261 20.05 -2.40 -0.31
CA LEU A 261 19.94 -2.23 1.13
C LEU A 261 19.67 -3.57 1.82
N PRO A 262 20.06 -3.74 3.10
CA PRO A 262 19.73 -4.95 3.84
C PRO A 262 18.22 -5.22 3.94
N ALA A 263 17.81 -6.47 3.79
CA ALA A 263 16.41 -6.90 3.90
C ALA A 263 15.92 -6.90 5.36
N THR A 264 15.93 -5.73 5.97
CA THR A 264 15.47 -5.44 7.33
C THR A 264 14.35 -4.38 7.30
N TRP A 265 13.65 -4.15 8.42
CA TRP A 265 12.70 -3.03 8.51
C TRP A 265 13.37 -1.66 8.32
N ALA A 266 14.61 -1.49 8.85
CA ALA A 266 15.36 -0.24 8.64
C ALA A 266 15.75 -0.05 7.16
N GLY A 267 16.17 -1.12 6.48
CA GLY A 267 16.46 -1.10 5.05
C GLY A 267 15.22 -0.79 4.23
N GLY A 268 14.09 -1.46 4.53
CA GLY A 268 12.79 -1.20 3.86
C GLY A 268 12.33 0.23 4.04
N ARG A 269 12.45 0.81 5.24
CA ARG A 269 12.11 2.22 5.49
C ARG A 269 12.95 3.17 4.64
N ARG A 270 14.28 2.99 4.61
CA ARG A 270 15.17 3.82 3.77
C ARG A 270 14.84 3.69 2.29
N ALA A 271 14.61 2.45 1.83
CA ALA A 271 14.22 2.19 0.45
C ALA A 271 12.89 2.88 0.11
N ALA A 272 11.87 2.72 0.96
CA ALA A 272 10.56 3.33 0.75
C ALA A 272 10.63 4.86 0.70
N GLN A 273 11.35 5.50 1.62
CA GLN A 273 11.53 6.94 1.63
C GLN A 273 12.23 7.45 0.36
N ALA A 274 13.34 6.82 -0.04
CA ALA A 274 14.07 7.21 -1.24
C ALA A 274 13.22 7.04 -2.50
N THR A 275 12.47 5.94 -2.64
CA THR A 275 11.58 5.72 -3.79
C THR A 275 10.47 6.77 -3.87
N LEU A 276 9.87 7.14 -2.73
CA LEU A 276 8.82 8.15 -2.71
C LEU A 276 9.36 9.53 -3.09
N GLN A 277 10.56 9.89 -2.64
CA GLN A 277 11.24 11.14 -3.03
C GLN A 277 11.56 11.19 -4.53
N GLU A 278 12.04 10.07 -5.11
CA GLU A 278 12.28 9.94 -6.56
C GLU A 278 10.99 10.10 -7.38
N LEU A 279 9.85 9.75 -6.79
CA LEU A 279 8.52 9.94 -7.38
C LEU A 279 7.94 11.35 -7.18
N GLY A 280 8.70 12.27 -6.58
CA GLY A 280 8.28 13.65 -6.31
C GLY A 280 7.35 13.80 -5.10
N LEU A 281 7.23 12.77 -4.25
CA LEU A 281 6.48 12.84 -3.00
C LEU A 281 7.42 13.19 -1.84
N SER A 282 6.93 13.94 -0.86
CA SER A 282 7.69 14.27 0.36
C SER A 282 7.23 13.40 1.54
N PRO A 283 7.95 12.31 1.85
CA PRO A 283 7.66 11.49 3.02
C PRO A 283 8.22 12.10 4.32
N ASP A 284 8.68 13.36 4.31
CA ASP A 284 9.36 13.99 5.43
C ASP A 284 8.48 14.09 6.65
N GLY A 285 9.05 13.72 7.79
CA GLY A 285 8.33 13.62 9.05
C GLY A 285 7.35 12.46 9.15
N MET A 286 7.17 11.63 8.11
CA MET A 286 6.43 10.38 8.17
C MET A 286 7.29 9.28 8.83
N ARG A 287 6.62 8.31 9.44
CA ARG A 287 7.26 7.10 9.97
C ARG A 287 6.67 5.88 9.30
N LEU A 288 7.39 5.29 8.36
CA LEU A 288 7.03 4.09 7.62
C LEU A 288 7.80 2.91 8.23
N MET A 289 7.35 2.44 9.39
CA MET A 289 8.11 1.48 10.20
C MET A 289 8.05 0.06 9.66
N ASP A 290 6.98 -0.27 8.93
CA ASP A 290 6.75 -1.57 8.29
C ASP A 290 6.04 -1.38 6.93
N GLY A 291 5.80 -2.48 6.23
CA GLY A 291 5.09 -2.47 4.94
C GLY A 291 3.59 -2.68 5.05
N SER A 292 3.11 -3.22 6.17
CA SER A 292 1.72 -3.64 6.36
C SER A 292 0.82 -2.62 7.05
N GLY A 293 1.43 -1.70 7.82
CA GLY A 293 0.72 -0.74 8.68
C GLY A 293 0.27 -1.34 10.02
N LEU A 294 0.88 -2.45 10.45
CA LEU A 294 0.65 -3.05 11.76
C LEU A 294 1.38 -2.31 12.88
N SER A 295 2.42 -1.55 12.53
CA SER A 295 3.23 -0.84 13.51
C SER A 295 2.47 0.26 14.23
N ARG A 296 2.44 0.19 15.56
CA ARG A 296 1.91 1.27 16.41
C ARG A 296 2.80 2.53 16.38
N ARG A 297 3.96 2.45 15.72
CA ARG A 297 4.91 3.55 15.53
C ARG A 297 4.81 4.20 14.16
N ASP A 298 3.98 3.67 13.25
CA ASP A 298 3.71 4.32 11.97
C ASP A 298 3.08 5.69 12.17
N ARG A 299 3.47 6.64 11.35
CA ARG A 299 2.84 7.96 11.29
C ARG A 299 2.82 8.43 9.84
N VAL A 300 1.62 8.60 9.31
CA VAL A 300 1.38 9.18 7.98
C VAL A 300 0.26 10.21 8.08
N THR A 301 0.13 11.05 7.07
CA THR A 301 -0.96 12.03 6.99
C THR A 301 -1.99 11.60 5.95
N ALA A 302 -3.25 12.02 6.10
CA ALA A 302 -4.27 11.78 5.10
C ALA A 302 -3.92 12.47 3.77
N ARG A 303 -3.32 13.67 3.84
CA ARG A 303 -2.83 14.38 2.65
C ARG A 303 -1.81 13.55 1.89
N PHE A 304 -0.80 13.03 2.57
CA PHE A 304 0.23 12.21 1.91
C PHE A 304 -0.36 10.95 1.25
N LEU A 305 -1.29 10.26 1.94
CA LEU A 305 -1.98 9.10 1.36
C LEU A 305 -2.81 9.47 0.12
N ALA A 306 -3.52 10.60 0.15
CA ALA A 306 -4.29 11.08 -1.01
C ALA A 306 -3.36 11.44 -2.19
N GLU A 307 -2.20 12.04 -1.93
CA GLU A 307 -1.17 12.32 -2.94
C GLU A 307 -0.57 11.04 -3.55
N VAL A 308 -0.29 10.02 -2.72
CA VAL A 308 0.16 8.69 -3.19
C VAL A 308 -0.90 8.05 -4.09
N ILE A 309 -2.17 8.13 -3.73
CA ILE A 309 -3.28 7.64 -4.56
C ILE A 309 -3.37 8.42 -5.87
N ARG A 310 -3.32 9.75 -5.82
CA ARG A 310 -3.33 10.60 -7.02
C ARG A 310 -2.20 10.22 -7.97
N LEU A 311 -0.97 10.14 -7.47
CA LEU A 311 0.18 9.69 -8.25
C LEU A 311 -0.06 8.32 -8.87
N SER A 312 -0.55 7.36 -8.08
CA SER A 312 -0.76 6.00 -8.57
C SER A 312 -1.87 5.91 -9.63
N ARG A 313 -2.83 6.83 -9.61
CA ARG A 313 -3.94 6.88 -10.59
C ARG A 313 -3.54 7.53 -11.90
N THR A 314 -2.71 8.56 -11.85
CA THR A 314 -2.32 9.37 -13.01
C THR A 314 -1.05 8.86 -13.72
N ASN A 315 -0.23 8.05 -13.06
CA ASN A 315 0.99 7.50 -13.64
C ASN A 315 0.77 6.06 -14.13
N PRO A 316 0.92 5.78 -15.44
CA PRO A 316 0.68 4.46 -16.04
C PRO A 316 1.48 3.31 -15.41
N ARG A 317 2.63 3.60 -14.79
CA ARG A 317 3.45 2.62 -14.08
C ARG A 317 2.68 1.84 -13.00
N PHE A 318 1.66 2.47 -12.42
CA PHE A 318 0.89 1.92 -11.32
C PHE A 318 -0.49 1.41 -11.75
N ALA A 319 -0.76 1.32 -13.06
CA ALA A 319 -2.07 0.94 -13.59
C ALA A 319 -2.60 -0.38 -13.01
N THR A 320 -1.71 -1.37 -12.78
CA THR A 320 -2.06 -2.68 -12.20
C THR A 320 -2.72 -2.58 -10.82
N MET A 321 -2.50 -1.50 -10.06
CA MET A 321 -3.20 -1.30 -8.79
C MET A 321 -4.72 -1.17 -8.94
N TYR A 322 -5.19 -0.88 -10.16
CA TYR A 322 -6.61 -0.64 -10.49
C TYR A 322 -7.21 -1.74 -11.35
N ASP A 323 -6.48 -2.83 -11.59
CA ASP A 323 -7.00 -4.02 -12.26
C ASP A 323 -8.15 -4.65 -11.46
N ALA A 324 -8.90 -5.55 -12.11
CA ALA A 324 -10.12 -6.12 -11.53
C ALA A 324 -9.93 -6.77 -10.17
N ASN A 325 -8.75 -7.39 -9.96
CA ASN A 325 -8.42 -8.18 -8.78
C ASN A 325 -7.43 -7.49 -7.82
N ALA A 326 -7.12 -6.20 -8.03
CA ALA A 326 -6.17 -5.47 -7.20
C ALA A 326 -6.89 -4.69 -6.07
N MET A 327 -7.06 -3.38 -6.23
CA MET A 327 -7.69 -2.57 -5.19
C MET A 327 -9.16 -2.93 -4.99
N PRO A 328 -9.64 -3.20 -3.74
CA PRO A 328 -11.02 -3.54 -3.46
C PRO A 328 -12.02 -2.55 -4.03
N ARG A 329 -13.14 -3.04 -4.53
CA ARG A 329 -14.22 -2.26 -5.13
C ARG A 329 -15.44 -2.21 -4.22
N ALA A 330 -15.96 -1.02 -3.96
CA ALA A 330 -17.06 -0.77 -3.04
C ALA A 330 -18.26 -1.68 -3.30
N GLY A 331 -18.70 -2.40 -2.28
CA GLY A 331 -19.83 -3.34 -2.33
C GLY A 331 -19.60 -4.61 -3.18
N MET A 332 -18.42 -4.78 -3.82
CA MET A 332 -18.19 -5.83 -4.81
C MET A 332 -17.05 -6.79 -4.45
N THR A 333 -15.83 -6.31 -4.27
CA THR A 333 -14.64 -7.18 -4.17
C THR A 333 -13.82 -6.93 -2.91
N GLY A 334 -12.98 -7.90 -2.57
CA GLY A 334 -11.99 -7.82 -1.51
C GLY A 334 -12.59 -7.40 -0.17
N THR A 335 -11.84 -6.61 0.58
CA THR A 335 -12.25 -6.13 1.91
C THR A 335 -13.39 -5.10 1.89
N LEU A 336 -13.83 -4.65 0.71
CA LEU A 336 -15.00 -3.77 0.53
C LEU A 336 -16.25 -4.52 0.05
N ALA A 337 -16.21 -5.85 -0.07
CA ALA A 337 -17.36 -6.63 -0.52
C ALA A 337 -18.55 -6.53 0.44
N ALA A 338 -19.76 -6.58 -0.12
CA ALA A 338 -21.03 -6.49 0.62
C ALA A 338 -21.16 -7.54 1.73
N LYS A 339 -20.58 -8.73 1.56
CA LYS A 339 -20.55 -9.80 2.59
C LYS A 339 -19.87 -9.37 3.90
N TYR A 340 -19.04 -8.34 3.88
CA TYR A 340 -18.41 -7.73 5.07
C TYR A 340 -19.20 -6.53 5.61
N GLY A 341 -20.42 -6.30 5.14
CA GLY A 341 -21.27 -5.19 5.58
C GLY A 341 -20.84 -3.83 5.04
N ARG A 342 -20.10 -3.79 3.91
CA ARG A 342 -19.55 -2.58 3.31
C ARG A 342 -20.39 -2.15 2.10
N PHE A 343 -20.69 -0.87 1.98
CA PHE A 343 -21.43 -0.29 0.86
C PHE A 343 -22.69 -1.07 0.46
N ASN A 344 -23.41 -1.60 1.45
CA ASN A 344 -24.59 -2.45 1.24
C ASN A 344 -25.87 -1.90 1.87
N THR A 345 -25.83 -0.69 2.43
CA THR A 345 -26.97 0.00 3.04
C THR A 345 -26.97 1.47 2.62
N SER A 346 -28.16 2.09 2.53
CA SER A 346 -28.32 3.52 2.24
C SER A 346 -27.59 4.37 3.29
N PRO A 347 -26.98 5.52 2.90
CA PRO A 347 -26.83 6.01 1.53
C PRO A 347 -25.64 5.38 0.80
N SER A 348 -24.71 4.69 1.48
CA SER A 348 -23.44 4.25 0.87
C SER A 348 -23.62 3.20 -0.24
N SER A 349 -24.77 2.51 -0.30
CA SER A 349 -25.02 1.52 -1.36
C SER A 349 -25.11 2.12 -2.77
N CYS A 350 -25.39 3.42 -2.91
CA CYS A 350 -25.38 4.07 -4.22
C CYS A 350 -23.97 4.18 -4.81
N ALA A 351 -22.92 4.21 -3.98
CA ALA A 351 -21.53 4.24 -4.42
C ALA A 351 -20.97 2.85 -4.77
N LYS A 352 -21.82 1.81 -4.85
CA LYS A 352 -21.40 0.45 -5.21
C LYS A 352 -20.76 0.46 -6.60
N GLY A 353 -19.50 0.00 -6.64
CA GLY A 353 -18.72 -0.03 -7.88
C GLY A 353 -17.97 1.26 -8.22
N GLU A 354 -18.35 2.41 -7.67
CA GLU A 354 -17.80 3.72 -8.01
C GLU A 354 -16.54 4.09 -7.21
N ILE A 355 -16.23 3.32 -6.18
CA ILE A 355 -15.06 3.54 -5.33
C ILE A 355 -14.14 2.32 -5.40
N ARG A 356 -12.84 2.57 -5.62
CA ARG A 356 -11.76 1.59 -5.44
C ARG A 356 -10.86 2.07 -4.33
N ALA A 357 -10.77 1.32 -3.22
CA ALA A 357 -10.05 1.80 -2.06
C ALA A 357 -9.46 0.68 -1.20
N LYS A 358 -8.32 0.98 -0.60
CA LYS A 358 -7.68 0.15 0.42
C LYS A 358 -8.23 0.46 1.79
N THR A 359 -8.66 -0.56 2.49
CA THR A 359 -9.13 -0.48 3.87
C THR A 359 -7.98 -0.56 4.87
N GLY A 360 -8.13 0.09 6.01
CA GLY A 360 -7.26 -0.06 7.18
C GLY A 360 -8.08 -0.35 8.43
N THR A 361 -7.62 -1.26 9.29
CA THR A 361 -8.25 -1.54 10.58
C THR A 361 -7.21 -2.03 11.57
N LEU A 362 -7.11 -1.32 12.68
CA LEU A 362 -6.53 -1.80 13.93
C LEU A 362 -7.61 -1.68 15.02
N PHE A 363 -7.28 -2.03 16.25
CA PHE A 363 -8.23 -2.00 17.35
C PHE A 363 -8.93 -0.63 17.52
N ASP A 364 -8.17 0.45 17.43
CA ASP A 364 -8.59 1.84 17.64
C ASP A 364 -8.51 2.71 16.36
N THR A 365 -8.19 2.11 15.23
CA THR A 365 -7.93 2.83 13.98
C THR A 365 -8.75 2.25 12.83
N ILE A 366 -9.41 3.11 12.08
CA ILE A 366 -10.08 2.78 10.80
C ILE A 366 -9.53 3.71 9.73
N GLY A 367 -9.17 3.16 8.57
CA GLY A 367 -8.71 3.92 7.42
C GLY A 367 -9.41 3.46 6.14
N LEU A 368 -9.56 4.40 5.20
CA LEU A 368 -9.98 4.13 3.83
C LEU A 368 -9.29 5.14 2.90
N THR A 369 -8.57 4.65 1.89
CA THR A 369 -7.88 5.51 0.93
C THR A 369 -7.97 4.93 -0.47
N GLY A 370 -8.23 5.76 -1.47
CA GLY A 370 -8.43 5.29 -2.83
C GLY A 370 -8.95 6.36 -3.78
N ILE A 371 -9.57 5.88 -4.85
CA ILE A 371 -10.23 6.69 -5.89
C ILE A 371 -11.74 6.52 -5.77
N ALA A 372 -12.46 7.63 -5.87
CA ALA A 372 -13.90 7.69 -6.03
C ALA A 372 -14.23 8.44 -7.33
N LYS A 373 -15.20 7.95 -8.08
CA LYS A 373 -15.72 8.67 -9.24
C LYS A 373 -16.69 9.75 -8.75
N GLY A 374 -16.36 11.01 -9.00
CA GLY A 374 -17.19 12.16 -8.63
C GLY A 374 -18.47 12.25 -9.46
N GLU A 375 -19.41 13.08 -9.02
CA GLU A 375 -20.66 13.37 -9.73
C GLU A 375 -20.40 13.97 -11.11
N ASP A 376 -19.29 14.71 -11.26
CA ASP A 376 -18.77 15.25 -12.51
C ASP A 376 -18.11 14.22 -13.44
N GLY A 377 -18.14 12.94 -13.08
CA GLY A 377 -17.53 11.86 -13.82
C GLY A 377 -15.99 11.81 -13.73
N LYS A 378 -15.34 12.72 -12.97
CA LYS A 378 -13.89 12.75 -12.78
C LYS A 378 -13.47 11.95 -11.56
N ASP A 379 -12.24 11.42 -11.60
CA ASP A 379 -11.68 10.70 -10.47
C ASP A 379 -11.23 11.66 -9.36
N LYS A 380 -11.59 11.33 -8.12
CA LYS A 380 -11.20 12.04 -6.90
C LYS A 380 -10.34 11.12 -6.04
N ALA A 381 -9.10 11.54 -5.78
CA ALA A 381 -8.22 10.82 -4.87
C ALA A 381 -8.54 11.20 -3.43
N PHE A 382 -8.69 10.22 -2.54
CA PHE A 382 -9.06 10.50 -1.17
C PHE A 382 -8.34 9.63 -0.14
N ALA A 383 -8.23 10.15 1.08
CA ALA A 383 -7.83 9.40 2.26
C ALA A 383 -8.63 9.83 3.47
N ILE A 384 -9.10 8.86 4.24
CA ILE A 384 -9.81 9.03 5.51
C ILE A 384 -9.08 8.21 6.57
N LEU A 385 -8.66 8.85 7.64
CA LEU A 385 -8.04 8.22 8.81
C LEU A 385 -8.85 8.58 10.06
N VAL A 386 -9.23 7.57 10.81
CA VAL A 386 -9.91 7.69 12.11
C VAL A 386 -9.04 6.99 13.12
N ASN A 387 -8.45 7.75 14.02
CA ASN A 387 -7.67 7.24 15.14
C ASN A 387 -8.45 7.43 16.45
N ASP A 388 -8.09 6.70 17.49
CA ASP A 388 -8.73 6.72 18.79
C ASP A 388 -10.28 6.68 18.71
N ARG A 389 -10.79 5.82 17.83
CA ARG A 389 -12.24 5.68 17.64
C ARG A 389 -12.94 5.30 18.95
N PRO A 390 -14.14 5.82 19.20
CA PRO A 390 -14.88 5.53 20.43
C PRO A 390 -15.19 4.04 20.57
N ARG A 391 -14.70 3.41 21.64
CA ARG A 391 -14.82 1.95 21.89
C ARG A 391 -16.26 1.46 22.09
N ARG A 392 -17.19 2.38 22.48
CA ARG A 392 -18.61 2.07 22.61
C ARG A 392 -19.29 1.65 21.30
N PHE A 393 -18.68 1.95 20.14
CA PHE A 393 -19.16 1.49 18.84
C PHE A 393 -18.31 0.32 18.36
N ILE A 394 -18.96 -0.71 17.80
CA ILE A 394 -18.24 -1.83 17.18
C ILE A 394 -17.50 -1.34 15.90
N PRO A 395 -16.38 -1.96 15.53
CA PRO A 395 -15.60 -1.53 14.35
C PRO A 395 -16.40 -1.42 13.06
N LEU A 396 -17.40 -2.27 12.85
CA LEU A 396 -18.23 -2.24 11.63
C LEU A 396 -19.06 -0.95 11.54
N THR A 397 -19.56 -0.44 12.68
CA THR A 397 -20.30 0.83 12.71
C THR A 397 -19.43 2.00 12.26
N THR A 398 -18.19 2.08 12.76
CA THR A 398 -17.23 3.12 12.34
C THR A 398 -16.87 2.96 10.86
N ARG A 399 -16.63 1.73 10.38
CA ARG A 399 -16.35 1.45 8.95
C ARG A 399 -17.49 1.92 8.05
N ARG A 400 -18.75 1.64 8.42
CA ARG A 400 -19.94 2.09 7.66
C ARG A 400 -20.07 3.61 7.65
N THR A 401 -19.67 4.30 8.74
CA THR A 401 -19.65 5.77 8.77
C THR A 401 -18.56 6.32 7.84
N VAL A 402 -17.39 5.69 7.79
CA VAL A 402 -16.34 6.01 6.81
C VAL A 402 -16.81 5.73 5.37
N ASP A 403 -17.57 4.65 5.13
CA ASP A 403 -18.17 4.37 3.83
C ASP A 403 -19.13 5.48 3.39
N LYS A 404 -19.94 6.02 4.31
CA LYS A 404 -20.83 7.14 4.03
C LYS A 404 -20.07 8.42 3.67
N LEU A 405 -18.94 8.72 4.35
CA LEU A 405 -18.08 9.84 3.96
C LEU A 405 -17.50 9.64 2.56
N ALA A 406 -16.96 8.46 2.27
CA ALA A 406 -16.44 8.17 0.94
C ALA A 406 -17.52 8.25 -0.14
N SER A 407 -18.74 7.77 0.14
CA SER A 407 -19.88 7.84 -0.80
C SER A 407 -20.32 9.27 -1.10
N THR A 408 -20.09 10.21 -0.16
CA THR A 408 -20.39 11.63 -0.42
C THR A 408 -19.59 12.16 -1.61
N ILE A 409 -18.38 11.65 -1.84
CA ILE A 409 -17.53 12.06 -2.96
C ILE A 409 -18.16 11.67 -4.32
N THR A 410 -18.99 10.61 -4.33
CA THR A 410 -19.65 10.10 -5.56
C THR A 410 -21.06 10.65 -5.77
N GLY A 411 -21.47 11.68 -5.05
CA GLY A 411 -22.79 12.23 -5.18
C GLY A 411 -23.89 11.45 -4.41
N CYS A 412 -23.51 10.60 -3.45
CA CYS A 412 -24.45 9.85 -2.60
C CYS A 412 -24.80 10.63 -1.33
N TRP A 413 -25.99 11.20 -1.23
CA TRP A 413 -26.50 11.96 -0.09
C TRP A 413 -27.90 11.59 0.37
#